data_34666ee8443f941ff77e1fbe5d505f63
#
_entry.id   34666ee8443f941ff77e1fbe5d505f63
#
_cell.length_a   1.000
_cell.length_b   1.000
_cell.length_c   1.000
_cell.angle_alpha   90.00
_cell.angle_beta   90.00
_cell.angle_gamma   90.00
#
_symmetry.space_group_name_H-M   'P 1'
#
loop_
_entity.id
_entity.type
_entity.pdbx_description
1 polymer ?
#
loop_
_entity_poly.entity_id
_entity_poly.type
_entity_poly.pdbx_seq_one_letter_code
_entity_poly.pdbx_strand_id
1 'polypeptide(L)'
;MTLDNVNRAAVDRIIRVDHAGEYGANRIYAGQMAVLGRTSVGPVIQKMWDQEKDHLKKFNELMVAFRVRPTILMPFWNVVGFALGAGTALLGKEGAMACTVAVEESIAHHYNNQIRTLMEKDPEKYEELLQVIRKFRDEELEHHDIGLEHDAQLGKCDFKIGHHPKMMPGGQRMLFWQAA
;
A
#
# COMPACT_ATOMS: atom_id res chain seq x y z
N MET A 1 -1.89 -33.47 -7.13
CA MET A 1 -2.13 -32.20 -6.42
C MET A 1 -3.64 -31.98 -6.46
N THR A 2 -4.33 -31.98 -5.32
CA THR A 2 -5.80 -31.80 -5.30
C THR A 2 -6.15 -30.33 -5.51
N LEU A 3 -7.34 -30.04 -6.06
CA LEU A 3 -7.84 -28.67 -6.26
C LEU A 3 -7.82 -27.86 -4.95
N ASP A 4 -8.10 -28.50 -3.82
CA ASP A 4 -8.04 -27.88 -2.49
C ASP A 4 -6.63 -27.39 -2.12
N ASN A 5 -5.59 -28.15 -2.46
CA ASN A 5 -4.21 -27.76 -2.20
C ASN A 5 -3.76 -26.58 -3.08
N VAL A 6 -4.24 -26.51 -4.32
CA VAL A 6 -3.95 -25.39 -5.24
C VAL A 6 -4.65 -24.11 -4.74
N ASN A 7 -5.89 -24.23 -4.30
CA ASN A 7 -6.65 -23.11 -3.76
C ASN A 7 -6.03 -22.60 -2.46
N ARG A 8 -5.58 -23.50 -1.59
CA ARG A 8 -4.89 -23.10 -0.35
C ARG A 8 -3.59 -22.37 -0.63
N ALA A 9 -2.75 -22.87 -1.53
CA ALA A 9 -1.50 -22.21 -1.89
C ALA A 9 -1.70 -20.80 -2.46
N ALA A 10 -2.78 -20.59 -3.22
CA ALA A 10 -3.14 -19.26 -3.74
C ALA A 10 -3.56 -18.30 -2.62
N VAL A 11 -4.37 -18.75 -1.66
CA VAL A 11 -4.77 -17.94 -0.50
C VAL A 11 -3.59 -17.64 0.41
N ASP A 12 -2.73 -18.63 0.68
CA ASP A 12 -1.50 -18.44 1.44
C ASP A 12 -0.60 -17.36 0.81
N ARG A 13 -0.51 -17.37 -0.52
CA ARG A 13 0.25 -16.35 -1.26
C ARG A 13 -0.40 -14.97 -1.15
N ILE A 14 -1.71 -14.86 -1.33
CA ILE A 14 -2.46 -13.61 -1.18
C ILE A 14 -2.18 -13.01 0.19
N ILE A 15 -2.48 -13.72 1.27
CA ILE A 15 -2.31 -13.23 2.65
C ILE A 15 -0.85 -12.83 2.94
N ARG A 16 0.13 -13.61 2.45
CA ARG A 16 1.56 -13.29 2.68
C ARG A 16 1.98 -12.03 1.95
N VAL A 17 1.53 -11.85 0.72
CA VAL A 17 1.88 -10.70 -0.10
C VAL A 17 1.25 -9.44 0.47
N ASP A 18 -0.03 -9.50 0.84
CA ASP A 18 -0.74 -8.37 1.43
C ASP A 18 -0.10 -7.97 2.77
N HIS A 19 0.15 -8.95 3.65
CA HIS A 19 0.85 -8.69 4.90
C HIS A 19 2.21 -8.00 4.70
N ALA A 20 2.97 -8.41 3.67
CA ALA A 20 4.26 -7.79 3.37
C ALA A 20 4.10 -6.35 2.84
N GLY A 21 3.03 -6.11 2.07
CA GLY A 21 2.68 -4.78 1.57
C GLY A 21 2.29 -3.82 2.66
N GLU A 22 1.34 -4.20 3.49
CA GLU A 22 0.91 -3.41 4.64
C GLU A 22 2.06 -3.11 5.60
N TYR A 23 2.94 -4.10 5.81
CA TYR A 23 4.14 -3.88 6.59
C TYR A 23 5.07 -2.84 5.94
N GLY A 24 5.27 -2.93 4.64
CA GLY A 24 6.06 -1.97 3.86
C GLY A 24 5.48 -0.57 3.92
N ALA A 25 4.17 -0.40 3.68
CA ALA A 25 3.44 0.86 3.78
C ALA A 25 3.57 1.45 5.19
N ASN A 26 3.33 0.65 6.23
CA ASN A 26 3.51 1.06 7.61
C ASN A 26 4.92 1.61 7.89
N ARG A 27 5.97 1.02 7.31
CA ARG A 27 7.36 1.50 7.46
C ARG A 27 7.61 2.78 6.67
N ILE A 28 6.99 2.95 5.51
CA ILE A 28 7.06 4.19 4.71
C ILE A 28 6.45 5.35 5.51
N TYR A 29 5.23 5.18 6.03
CA TYR A 29 4.59 6.20 6.87
C TYR A 29 5.40 6.52 8.12
N ALA A 30 6.00 5.53 8.78
CA ALA A 30 6.90 5.76 9.90
C ALA A 30 8.11 6.63 9.52
N GLY A 31 8.69 6.42 8.34
CA GLY A 31 9.76 7.24 7.79
C GLY A 31 9.31 8.67 7.48
N GLN A 32 8.16 8.83 6.84
CA GLN A 32 7.56 10.14 6.57
C GLN A 32 7.28 10.91 7.87
N MET A 33 6.72 10.26 8.88
CA MET A 33 6.44 10.87 10.18
C MET A 33 7.70 11.26 10.95
N ALA A 34 8.79 10.54 10.79
CA ALA A 34 10.09 10.91 11.40
C ALA A 34 10.58 12.27 10.90
N VAL A 35 10.26 12.64 9.67
CA VAL A 35 10.69 13.90 9.02
C VAL A 35 9.61 14.98 9.12
N LEU A 36 8.35 14.65 8.79
CA LEU A 36 7.26 15.62 8.61
C LEU A 36 6.26 15.66 9.76
N GLY A 37 6.41 14.82 10.77
CA GLY A 37 5.42 14.70 11.86
C GLY A 37 5.16 15.99 12.65
N ARG A 38 6.11 16.95 12.66
CA ARG A 38 5.95 18.26 13.31
C ARG A 38 5.54 19.38 12.36
N THR A 39 5.21 19.07 11.12
CA THR A 39 4.75 20.03 10.11
C THR A 39 3.23 20.05 10.01
N SER A 40 2.68 20.98 9.25
CA SER A 40 1.23 21.09 9.00
C SER A 40 0.61 19.87 8.33
N VAL A 41 1.41 19.06 7.60
CA VAL A 41 0.95 17.84 6.95
C VAL A 41 1.04 16.61 7.88
N GLY A 42 1.76 16.72 8.99
CA GLY A 42 1.94 15.63 9.95
C GLY A 42 0.64 14.97 10.41
N PRO A 43 -0.41 15.72 10.80
CA PRO A 43 -1.70 15.13 11.18
C PRO A 43 -2.37 14.32 10.08
N VAL A 44 -2.20 14.70 8.81
CA VAL A 44 -2.74 13.97 7.64
C VAL A 44 -2.02 12.65 7.47
N ILE A 45 -0.67 12.67 7.49
CA ILE A 45 0.15 11.45 7.42
C ILE A 45 -0.16 10.53 8.61
N GLN A 46 -0.33 11.09 9.81
CA GLN A 46 -0.65 10.31 11.01
C GLN A 46 -2.00 9.59 10.88
N LYS A 47 -3.02 10.25 10.34
CA LYS A 47 -4.35 9.63 10.12
C LYS A 47 -4.24 8.43 9.19
N MET A 48 -3.57 8.58 8.03
CA MET A 48 -3.35 7.49 7.10
C MET A 48 -2.54 6.36 7.75
N TRP A 49 -1.45 6.71 8.44
CA TRP A 49 -0.64 5.71 9.15
C TRP A 49 -1.40 4.93 10.21
N ASP A 50 -2.35 5.54 10.91
CA ASP A 50 -3.17 4.84 11.90
C ASP A 50 -4.10 3.81 11.22
N GLN A 51 -4.64 4.10 10.04
CA GLN A 51 -5.38 3.14 9.22
C GLN A 51 -4.50 1.97 8.76
N GLU A 52 -3.26 2.25 8.30
CA GLU A 52 -2.29 1.21 7.94
C GLU A 52 -1.97 0.24 9.08
N LYS A 53 -1.92 0.75 10.31
CA LYS A 53 -1.73 -0.12 11.49
C LYS A 53 -2.91 -1.07 11.70
N ASP A 54 -4.13 -0.62 11.39
CA ASP A 54 -5.33 -1.47 11.47
C ASP A 54 -5.34 -2.52 10.35
N HIS A 55 -4.91 -2.16 9.13
CA HIS A 55 -4.72 -3.11 8.02
C HIS A 55 -3.71 -4.18 8.41
N LEU A 56 -2.52 -3.78 8.83
CA LEU A 56 -1.46 -4.69 9.26
C LEU A 56 -1.91 -5.61 10.40
N LYS A 57 -2.66 -5.08 11.38
CA LYS A 57 -3.24 -5.87 12.46
C LYS A 57 -4.18 -6.94 11.92
N LYS A 58 -5.09 -6.60 11.01
CA LYS A 58 -6.01 -7.56 10.41
C LYS A 58 -5.28 -8.65 9.62
N PHE A 59 -4.24 -8.28 8.85
CA PHE A 59 -3.43 -9.29 8.16
C PHE A 59 -2.62 -10.17 9.10
N ASN A 60 -2.15 -9.66 10.23
CA ASN A 60 -1.54 -10.50 11.28
C ASN A 60 -2.55 -11.55 11.82
N GLU A 61 -3.81 -11.16 12.02
CA GLU A 61 -4.88 -12.09 12.43
C GLU A 61 -5.13 -13.16 11.36
N LEU A 62 -5.20 -12.76 10.09
CA LEU A 62 -5.37 -13.68 8.95
C LEU A 62 -4.17 -14.63 8.81
N MET A 63 -2.93 -14.14 8.99
CA MET A 63 -1.74 -14.97 9.00
C MET A 63 -1.83 -16.12 10.02
N VAL A 64 -2.33 -15.82 11.23
CA VAL A 64 -2.52 -16.83 12.28
C VAL A 64 -3.66 -17.77 11.91
N ALA A 65 -4.82 -17.24 11.51
CA ALA A 65 -6.02 -18.03 11.19
C ALA A 65 -5.76 -19.03 10.05
N PHE A 66 -5.08 -18.60 9.00
CA PHE A 66 -4.74 -19.42 7.84
C PHE A 66 -3.41 -20.17 7.98
N ARG A 67 -2.67 -19.99 9.09
CA ARG A 67 -1.34 -20.59 9.35
C ARG A 67 -0.33 -20.26 8.25
N VAL A 68 -0.38 -19.03 7.75
CA VAL A 68 0.56 -18.52 6.75
C VAL A 68 1.82 -18.00 7.44
N ARG A 69 2.99 -18.25 6.86
CA ARG A 69 4.26 -17.73 7.36
C ARG A 69 4.57 -16.39 6.68
N PRO A 70 5.08 -15.39 7.42
CA PRO A 70 5.54 -14.14 6.81
C PRO A 70 6.70 -14.39 5.84
N THR A 71 6.91 -13.44 4.93
CA THR A 71 8.07 -13.48 4.05
C THR A 71 9.37 -13.32 4.84
N ILE A 72 10.41 -14.02 4.41
CA ILE A 72 11.77 -13.89 4.98
C ILE A 72 12.39 -12.51 4.72
N LEU A 73 11.80 -11.74 3.81
CA LEU A 73 12.25 -10.40 3.45
C LEU A 73 11.78 -9.30 4.41
N MET A 74 11.02 -9.64 5.48
CA MET A 74 10.54 -8.65 6.46
C MET A 74 11.63 -7.73 7.03
N PRO A 75 12.82 -8.23 7.42
CA PRO A 75 13.90 -7.36 7.90
C PRO A 75 14.39 -6.37 6.85
N PHE A 76 14.42 -6.78 5.59
CA PHE A 76 14.77 -5.93 4.46
C PHE A 76 13.73 -4.83 4.26
N TRP A 77 12.46 -5.17 4.22
CA TRP A 77 11.35 -4.22 4.11
C TRP A 77 11.28 -3.23 5.28
N ASN A 78 11.67 -3.66 6.48
CA ASN A 78 11.76 -2.78 7.64
C ASN A 78 12.69 -1.58 7.40
N VAL A 79 13.86 -1.85 6.84
CA VAL A 79 14.87 -0.81 6.57
C VAL A 79 14.53 -0.01 5.31
N VAL A 80 14.21 -0.70 4.21
CA VAL A 80 13.96 -0.07 2.91
C VAL A 80 12.71 0.78 2.94
N GLY A 81 11.60 0.28 3.52
CA GLY A 81 10.36 1.05 3.65
C GLY A 81 10.57 2.33 4.46
N PHE A 82 11.23 2.23 5.63
CA PHE A 82 11.53 3.41 6.43
C PHE A 82 12.43 4.42 5.69
N ALA A 83 13.49 3.94 5.05
CA ALA A 83 14.42 4.79 4.30
C ALA A 83 13.75 5.47 3.10
N LEU A 84 12.84 4.77 2.40
CA LEU A 84 12.05 5.33 1.31
C LEU A 84 11.12 6.43 1.82
N GLY A 85 10.38 6.18 2.89
CA GLY A 85 9.48 7.16 3.50
C GLY A 85 10.23 8.40 3.99
N ALA A 86 11.32 8.21 4.74
CA ALA A 86 12.14 9.34 5.20
C ALA A 86 12.81 10.09 4.04
N GLY A 87 13.38 9.37 3.06
CA GLY A 87 14.03 9.96 1.90
C GLY A 87 13.09 10.81 1.05
N THR A 88 11.90 10.32 0.77
CA THR A 88 10.88 11.09 0.02
C THR A 88 10.37 12.28 0.83
N ALA A 89 10.22 12.14 2.15
CA ALA A 89 9.81 13.23 3.03
C ALA A 89 10.88 14.34 3.17
N LEU A 90 12.16 14.02 3.02
CA LEU A 90 13.24 15.00 2.96
C LEU A 90 13.19 15.88 1.69
N LEU A 91 12.50 15.43 0.64
CA LEU A 91 12.19 16.23 -0.55
C LEU A 91 11.00 17.18 -0.34
N GLY A 92 10.45 17.21 0.87
CA GLY A 92 9.27 18.00 1.20
C GLY A 92 8.00 17.17 1.26
N LYS A 93 6.90 17.84 1.60
CA LYS A 93 5.57 17.20 1.67
C LYS A 93 5.14 16.63 0.33
N GLU A 94 5.50 17.29 -0.78
CA GLU A 94 5.23 16.86 -2.15
C GLU A 94 5.86 15.50 -2.44
N GLY A 95 7.13 15.34 -2.06
CA GLY A 95 7.84 14.07 -2.22
C GLY A 95 7.21 12.95 -1.39
N ALA A 96 6.80 13.25 -0.16
CA ALA A 96 6.09 12.29 0.68
C ALA A 96 4.75 11.88 0.08
N MET A 97 3.92 12.86 -0.37
CA MET A 97 2.60 12.59 -0.95
C MET A 97 2.70 11.86 -2.30
N ALA A 98 3.69 12.21 -3.13
CA ALA A 98 3.94 11.48 -4.38
C ALA A 98 4.33 10.02 -4.12
N CYS A 99 5.11 9.76 -3.08
CA CYS A 99 5.43 8.40 -2.65
C CYS A 99 4.17 7.66 -2.17
N THR A 100 3.34 8.29 -1.34
CA THR A 100 2.05 7.74 -0.89
C THR A 100 1.19 7.38 -2.10
N VAL A 101 0.91 8.32 -3.02
CA VAL A 101 0.10 8.06 -4.23
C VAL A 101 0.60 6.85 -5.01
N ALA A 102 1.92 6.75 -5.24
CA ALA A 102 2.49 5.64 -6.01
C ALA A 102 2.37 4.28 -5.31
N VAL A 103 2.49 4.27 -3.98
CA VAL A 103 2.36 3.04 -3.16
C VAL A 103 0.91 2.60 -3.13
N GLU A 104 -0.03 3.50 -2.81
CA GLU A 104 -1.44 3.16 -2.67
C GLU A 104 -2.08 2.76 -4.01
N GLU A 105 -1.70 3.41 -5.13
CA GLU A 105 -2.11 2.97 -6.46
C GLU A 105 -1.67 1.53 -6.74
N SER A 106 -0.43 1.19 -6.36
CA SER A 106 0.11 -0.16 -6.54
C SER A 106 -0.62 -1.19 -5.68
N ILE A 107 -0.91 -0.87 -4.42
CA ILE A 107 -1.64 -1.74 -3.48
C ILE A 107 -3.09 -1.94 -3.96
N ALA A 108 -3.80 -0.86 -4.28
CA ALA A 108 -5.18 -0.93 -4.78
C ALA A 108 -5.28 -1.77 -6.08
N HIS A 109 -4.33 -1.61 -6.99
CA HIS A 109 -4.26 -2.44 -8.20
C HIS A 109 -4.05 -3.92 -7.87
N HIS A 110 -3.19 -4.21 -6.89
CA HIS A 110 -2.92 -5.57 -6.42
C HIS A 110 -4.16 -6.20 -5.80
N TYR A 111 -4.87 -5.49 -4.92
CA TYR A 111 -6.14 -5.92 -4.34
C TYR A 111 -7.21 -6.20 -5.40
N ASN A 112 -7.34 -5.35 -6.42
CA ASN A 112 -8.28 -5.58 -7.52
C ASN A 112 -8.00 -6.90 -8.28
N ASN A 113 -6.72 -7.25 -8.50
CA ASN A 113 -6.35 -8.52 -9.12
C ASN A 113 -6.67 -9.72 -8.24
N GLN A 114 -6.49 -9.59 -6.93
CA GLN A 114 -6.81 -10.64 -5.96
C GLN A 114 -8.33 -10.86 -5.84
N ILE A 115 -9.12 -9.78 -5.76
CA ILE A 115 -10.59 -9.85 -5.77
C ILE A 115 -11.06 -10.63 -6.98
N ARG A 116 -10.54 -10.32 -8.18
CA ARG A 116 -10.87 -11.05 -9.40
C ARG A 116 -10.53 -12.53 -9.28
N THR A 117 -9.33 -12.85 -8.83
CA THR A 117 -8.86 -14.23 -8.67
C THR A 117 -9.72 -15.03 -7.69
N LEU A 118 -10.12 -14.43 -6.56
CA LEU A 118 -10.96 -15.08 -5.56
C LEU A 118 -12.40 -15.27 -6.05
N MET A 119 -12.94 -14.28 -6.77
CA MET A 119 -14.28 -14.36 -7.39
C MET A 119 -14.37 -15.45 -8.44
N GLU A 120 -13.31 -15.66 -9.24
CA GLU A 120 -13.25 -16.71 -10.26
C GLU A 120 -13.14 -18.12 -9.67
N LYS A 121 -12.61 -18.26 -8.45
CA LYS A 121 -12.36 -19.57 -7.84
C LYS A 121 -13.54 -20.09 -7.04
N ASP A 122 -13.86 -19.46 -5.94
CA ASP A 122 -14.92 -19.87 -5.01
C ASP A 122 -15.27 -18.69 -4.10
N PRO A 123 -16.15 -17.78 -4.53
CA PRO A 123 -16.45 -16.56 -3.80
C PRO A 123 -17.14 -16.83 -2.46
N GLU A 124 -17.95 -17.90 -2.34
CA GLU A 124 -18.64 -18.23 -1.10
C GLU A 124 -17.65 -18.72 -0.02
N LYS A 125 -16.68 -19.55 -0.43
CA LYS A 125 -15.64 -20.06 0.47
C LYS A 125 -14.71 -18.96 1.00
N TYR A 126 -14.48 -17.91 0.22
CA TYR A 126 -13.55 -16.83 0.55
C TYR A 126 -14.24 -15.50 0.85
N GLU A 127 -15.52 -15.54 1.22
CA GLU A 127 -16.34 -14.35 1.44
C GLU A 127 -15.71 -13.39 2.46
N GLU A 128 -15.26 -13.90 3.63
CA GLU A 128 -14.61 -13.05 4.65
C GLU A 128 -13.34 -12.38 4.10
N LEU A 129 -12.48 -13.13 3.43
CA LEU A 129 -11.26 -12.58 2.83
C LEU A 129 -11.57 -11.54 1.75
N LEU A 130 -12.58 -11.81 0.92
CA LEU A 130 -13.06 -10.87 -0.10
C LEU A 130 -13.58 -9.57 0.51
N GLN A 131 -14.32 -9.64 1.61
CA GLN A 131 -14.84 -8.47 2.32
C GLN A 131 -13.67 -7.61 2.87
N VAL A 132 -12.68 -8.25 3.48
CA VAL A 132 -11.48 -7.56 4.00
C VAL A 132 -10.72 -6.87 2.88
N ILE A 133 -10.39 -7.60 1.80
CA ILE A 133 -9.61 -7.04 0.68
C ILE A 133 -10.38 -5.91 -0.03
N ARG A 134 -11.70 -6.02 -0.20
CA ARG A 134 -12.52 -4.95 -0.78
C ARG A 134 -12.51 -3.70 0.08
N LYS A 135 -12.70 -3.86 1.39
CA LYS A 135 -12.66 -2.74 2.33
C LYS A 135 -11.31 -2.02 2.27
N PHE A 136 -10.22 -2.76 2.38
CA PHE A 136 -8.89 -2.16 2.37
C PHE A 136 -8.57 -1.50 1.03
N ARG A 137 -8.91 -2.14 -0.10
CA ARG A 137 -8.79 -1.53 -1.42
C ARG A 137 -9.47 -0.16 -1.51
N ASP A 138 -10.65 -0.02 -0.92
CA ASP A 138 -11.40 1.25 -0.95
C ASP A 138 -10.73 2.30 -0.04
N GLU A 139 -10.17 1.89 1.10
CA GLU A 139 -9.38 2.74 2.00
C GLU A 139 -8.05 3.19 1.36
N GLU A 140 -7.36 2.31 0.60
CA GLU A 140 -6.17 2.69 -0.17
C GLU A 140 -6.46 3.71 -1.28
N LEU A 141 -7.62 3.61 -1.92
CA LEU A 141 -8.05 4.62 -2.88
C LEU A 141 -8.33 5.97 -2.19
N GLU A 142 -8.84 5.98 -0.95
CA GLU A 142 -8.98 7.22 -0.17
C GLU A 142 -7.60 7.83 0.15
N HIS A 143 -6.61 7.02 0.56
CA HIS A 143 -5.25 7.49 0.81
C HIS A 143 -4.59 8.07 -0.46
N HIS A 144 -4.78 7.39 -1.59
CA HIS A 144 -4.33 7.86 -2.89
C HIS A 144 -4.92 9.24 -3.23
N ASP A 145 -6.23 9.42 -3.05
CA ASP A 145 -6.92 10.67 -3.35
C ASP A 145 -6.48 11.80 -2.39
N ILE A 146 -6.30 11.51 -1.10
CA ILE A 146 -5.72 12.45 -0.12
C ILE A 146 -4.32 12.90 -0.57
N GLY A 147 -3.49 11.94 -1.03
CA GLY A 147 -2.16 12.25 -1.56
C GLY A 147 -2.21 13.20 -2.76
N LEU A 148 -3.11 12.94 -3.71
CA LEU A 148 -3.32 13.80 -4.88
C LEU A 148 -3.82 15.20 -4.52
N GLU A 149 -4.74 15.32 -3.56
CA GLU A 149 -5.26 16.61 -3.12
C GLU A 149 -4.14 17.48 -2.52
N HIS A 150 -3.26 16.90 -1.75
CA HIS A 150 -2.13 17.60 -1.15
C HIS A 150 -1.06 17.98 -2.18
N ASP A 151 -0.78 17.14 -3.16
CA ASP A 151 0.13 17.44 -4.28
C ASP A 151 -0.49 18.47 -5.23
N ALA A 152 -1.78 18.34 -5.57
CA ALA A 152 -2.48 19.26 -6.46
C ALA A 152 -2.64 20.68 -5.88
N GLN A 153 -2.73 20.84 -4.55
CA GLN A 153 -2.77 22.15 -3.91
C GLN A 153 -1.45 22.92 -4.11
N LEU A 154 -0.34 22.23 -4.25
CA LEU A 154 0.99 22.82 -4.49
C LEU A 154 1.23 23.16 -5.95
N GLY A 155 0.77 22.31 -6.86
CA GLY A 155 0.80 22.61 -8.29
C GLY A 155 -0.01 23.86 -8.66
N LYS A 156 -0.98 24.26 -7.85
CA LYS A 156 -1.73 25.51 -8.02
C LYS A 156 -0.99 26.76 -7.53
N CYS A 157 -0.06 26.63 -6.60
CA CYS A 157 0.71 27.79 -6.10
C CYS A 157 1.92 28.14 -7.00
N ASP A 158 2.50 27.18 -7.71
CA ASP A 158 3.69 27.41 -8.55
C ASP A 158 3.41 27.56 -10.04
N PHE A 159 2.17 27.34 -10.51
CA PHE A 159 1.86 27.41 -11.93
C PHE A 159 1.52 28.82 -12.43
N LYS A 160 2.45 29.76 -12.28
CA LYS A 160 2.48 31.00 -13.08
C LYS A 160 3.52 31.00 -14.21
N ILE A 161 4.21 29.89 -14.46
CA ILE A 161 5.12 29.76 -15.60
C ILE A 161 4.80 28.45 -16.33
N GLY A 162 4.24 28.61 -17.53
CA GLY A 162 3.75 27.53 -18.36
C GLY A 162 4.72 26.39 -18.62
N HIS A 163 4.26 25.20 -18.31
CA HIS A 163 4.49 24.01 -19.12
C HIS A 163 3.54 22.89 -18.63
N HIS A 164 2.72 22.39 -19.52
CA HIS A 164 1.98 21.16 -19.33
C HIS A 164 2.96 20.01 -19.03
N PRO A 165 2.83 19.27 -17.92
CA PRO A 165 3.51 18.00 -17.84
C PRO A 165 2.80 17.05 -18.81
N LYS A 166 3.52 16.65 -19.87
CA LYS A 166 3.12 15.49 -20.68
C LYS A 166 3.08 14.29 -19.74
N MET A 167 1.92 13.66 -19.66
CA MET A 167 1.81 12.29 -19.12
C MET A 167 2.91 11.45 -19.77
N MET A 168 3.82 10.95 -18.97
CA MET A 168 4.79 9.95 -19.43
C MET A 168 4.04 8.63 -19.64
N PRO A 169 4.01 8.05 -20.85
CA PRO A 169 3.52 6.70 -21.05
C PRO A 169 4.61 5.74 -20.61
N GLY A 170 4.35 4.91 -19.63
CA GLY A 170 5.25 3.83 -19.26
C GLY A 170 5.40 3.71 -17.76
N GLY A 171 4.39 3.15 -17.12
CA GLY A 171 4.47 2.74 -15.73
C GLY A 171 5.59 1.72 -15.53
N GLN A 172 6.70 2.16 -14.99
CA GLN A 172 7.61 1.26 -14.30
C GLN A 172 6.87 0.80 -13.03
N ARG A 173 6.27 -0.40 -13.11
CA ARG A 173 5.71 -1.09 -11.95
C ARG A 173 6.80 -1.19 -10.90
N MET A 174 6.58 -0.61 -9.73
CA MET A 174 7.44 -0.88 -8.59
C MET A 174 7.48 -2.39 -8.37
N LEU A 175 8.68 -2.98 -8.49
CA LEU A 175 8.93 -4.43 -8.38
C LEU A 175 8.77 -4.98 -6.95
N PHE A 176 8.22 -4.20 -6.03
CA PHE A 176 8.05 -4.55 -4.62
C PHE A 176 7.26 -5.84 -4.40
N TRP A 177 6.29 -6.14 -5.26
CA TRP A 177 5.33 -7.23 -5.08
C TRP A 177 5.71 -8.57 -5.73
N GLN A 178 6.79 -8.62 -6.48
CA GLN A 178 7.20 -9.86 -7.14
C GLN A 178 8.10 -10.76 -6.29
N ALA A 179 8.64 -10.25 -5.17
CA ALA A 179 9.61 -10.94 -4.33
C ALA A 179 9.05 -11.48 -2.99
N ALA A 180 7.71 -11.43 -2.79
CA ALA A 180 7.07 -11.93 -1.56
C ALA A 180 6.57 -13.38 -1.66
#